data_bf3644d3043efca62b7a7d7f72613e14
#
_entry.id   bf3644d3043efca62b7a7d7f72613e14
#
_cell.length_a   1.000
_cell.length_b   1.000
_cell.length_c   1.000
_cell.angle_alpha   90.00
_cell.angle_beta   90.00
_cell.angle_gamma   90.00
#
_symmetry.space_group_name_H-M   'P 1'
#
loop_
_entity.id
_entity.type
_entity.pdbx_description
1 polymer ?
#
loop_
_entity_poly.entity_id
_entity_poly.type
_entity_poly.pdbx_seq_one_letter_code
_entity_poly.pdbx_strand_id
1 'polypeptide(L)'
;MTREQQIPDELPGPTIKWIYHLSRIIFGGWWLYSGVMPFINPAWQPLGQEQPAIDFSVAMIDSGLMTWVKVAEIVLGLLILANRMMPLAAAAIIPINFVIIYWNFVLDEGIVEWTFGGLTILFNAILLWPWRRYYWPLLAWRGRPDFSTKPGIQD
;
A
#
# COMPACT_ATOMS: atom_id res chain seq x y z
N MET A 1 21.23 34.62 -19.02
CA MET A 1 19.95 34.24 -19.62
C MET A 1 19.72 32.78 -19.26
N THR A 2 19.12 32.56 -18.10
CA THR A 2 18.76 31.22 -17.58
C THR A 2 17.43 30.82 -18.23
N ARG A 3 17.44 29.77 -19.04
CA ARG A 3 16.20 29.15 -19.51
C ARG A 3 15.53 28.47 -18.31
N GLU A 4 14.56 29.14 -17.73
CA GLU A 4 13.52 28.45 -16.97
C GLU A 4 12.91 27.38 -17.87
N GLN A 5 13.20 26.14 -17.59
CA GLN A 5 12.44 25.02 -18.15
C GLN A 5 11.02 25.13 -17.56
N GLN A 6 10.13 25.76 -18.29
CA GLN A 6 8.71 25.62 -18.07
C GLN A 6 8.37 24.13 -18.20
N ILE A 7 8.23 23.47 -17.06
CA ILE A 7 7.58 22.18 -16.99
C ILE A 7 6.12 22.44 -17.40
N PRO A 8 5.62 21.79 -18.46
CA PRO A 8 4.22 21.94 -18.79
C PRO A 8 3.38 21.48 -17.62
N ASP A 9 2.71 22.41 -16.95
CA ASP A 9 1.63 22.13 -16.00
C ASP A 9 0.40 21.62 -16.79
N GLU A 10 0.54 20.49 -17.46
CA GLU A 10 -0.61 19.73 -17.89
C GLU A 10 -1.22 19.11 -16.64
N LEU A 11 -2.15 19.85 -16.06
CA LEU A 11 -2.99 19.33 -14.98
C LEU A 11 -3.61 18.02 -15.46
N PRO A 12 -3.44 16.89 -14.74
CA PRO A 12 -4.04 15.63 -15.13
C PRO A 12 -5.53 15.82 -15.35
N GLY A 13 -6.01 15.32 -16.48
CA GLY A 13 -7.41 15.46 -16.87
C GLY A 13 -8.35 14.99 -15.75
N PRO A 14 -9.60 15.50 -15.71
CA PRO A 14 -10.55 15.19 -14.63
C PRO A 14 -10.72 13.67 -14.43
N THR A 15 -10.65 12.88 -15.47
CA THR A 15 -10.76 11.41 -15.44
C THR A 15 -9.67 10.77 -14.57
N ILE A 16 -8.42 11.20 -14.68
CA ILE A 16 -7.29 10.65 -13.90
C ILE A 16 -7.48 10.93 -12.41
N LYS A 17 -7.98 12.13 -12.07
CA LYS A 17 -8.29 12.49 -10.68
C LYS A 17 -9.39 11.61 -10.10
N TRP A 18 -10.44 11.34 -10.86
CA TRP A 18 -11.52 10.46 -10.45
C TRP A 18 -11.05 9.01 -10.25
N ILE A 19 -10.26 8.47 -11.18
CA ILE A 19 -9.67 7.12 -11.05
C ILE A 19 -8.85 7.03 -9.75
N TYR A 20 -7.99 8.01 -9.49
CA TYR A 20 -7.20 8.05 -8.26
C TYR A 20 -8.06 8.07 -6.99
N HIS A 21 -9.05 8.98 -6.93
CA HIS A 21 -9.89 9.11 -5.74
C HIS A 21 -10.77 7.88 -5.51
N LEU A 22 -11.32 7.29 -6.56
CA LEU A 22 -12.11 6.07 -6.47
C LEU A 22 -11.24 4.90 -5.99
N SER A 23 -10.07 4.72 -6.61
CA SER A 23 -9.10 3.69 -6.19
C SER A 23 -8.68 3.86 -4.74
N ARG A 24 -8.46 5.09 -4.30
CA ARG A 24 -8.12 5.42 -2.91
C ARG A 24 -9.22 5.01 -1.93
N ILE A 25 -10.48 5.30 -2.26
CA ILE A 25 -11.64 4.94 -1.41
C ILE A 25 -11.80 3.41 -1.36
N ILE A 26 -11.76 2.74 -2.50
CA ILE A 26 -11.91 1.28 -2.58
C ILE A 26 -10.75 0.60 -1.82
N PHE A 27 -9.53 0.96 -2.13
CA PHE A 27 -8.36 0.32 -1.55
C PHE A 27 -8.20 0.61 -0.05
N GLY A 28 -8.35 1.89 0.35
CA GLY A 28 -8.29 2.26 1.76
C GLY A 28 -9.44 1.66 2.58
N GLY A 29 -10.66 1.59 2.00
CA GLY A 29 -11.81 0.94 2.61
C GLY A 29 -11.61 -0.57 2.78
N TRP A 30 -11.03 -1.22 1.76
CA TRP A 30 -10.68 -2.64 1.82
C TRP A 30 -9.67 -2.94 2.93
N TRP A 31 -8.59 -2.15 3.02
CA TRP A 31 -7.58 -2.30 4.07
C TRP A 31 -8.13 -2.07 5.46
N LEU A 32 -8.98 -1.05 5.63
CA LEU A 32 -9.62 -0.79 6.91
C LEU A 32 -10.56 -1.95 7.29
N TYR A 33 -11.35 -2.43 6.34
CA TYR A 33 -12.24 -3.58 6.53
C TYR A 33 -11.45 -4.83 6.92
N SER A 34 -10.44 -5.20 6.12
CA SER A 34 -9.58 -6.36 6.36
C SER A 34 -8.89 -6.30 7.73
N GLY A 35 -8.43 -5.12 8.12
CA GLY A 35 -7.77 -4.91 9.41
C GLY A 35 -8.71 -5.03 10.60
N VAL A 36 -9.94 -4.50 10.49
CA VAL A 36 -10.88 -4.44 11.62
C VAL A 36 -11.63 -5.76 11.84
N MET A 37 -12.03 -6.44 10.77
CA MET A 37 -12.94 -7.60 10.87
C MET A 37 -12.45 -8.72 11.78
N PRO A 38 -11.17 -9.13 11.77
CA PRO A 38 -10.69 -10.19 12.67
C PRO A 38 -10.71 -9.81 14.15
N PHE A 39 -10.70 -8.54 14.51
CA PHE A 39 -10.85 -8.09 15.90
C PHE A 39 -12.30 -8.14 16.36
N ILE A 40 -13.28 -8.05 15.44
CA ILE A 40 -14.70 -8.22 15.76
C ILE A 40 -15.03 -9.69 15.90
N ASN A 41 -14.60 -10.50 14.93
CA ASN A 41 -14.78 -11.95 14.95
C ASN A 41 -13.55 -12.63 14.31
N PRO A 42 -12.72 -13.32 15.10
CA PRO A 42 -11.53 -14.01 14.59
C PRO A 42 -11.83 -15.04 13.48
N ALA A 43 -13.04 -15.62 13.45
CA ALA A 43 -13.44 -16.55 12.40
C ALA A 43 -13.58 -15.91 11.01
N TRP A 44 -13.57 -14.59 10.92
CA TRP A 44 -13.61 -13.86 9.63
C TRP A 44 -12.22 -13.61 9.04
N GLN A 45 -11.16 -14.06 9.73
CA GLN A 45 -9.81 -14.06 9.15
C GLN A 45 -9.71 -15.18 8.09
N PRO A 46 -9.49 -14.84 6.81
CA PRO A 46 -9.26 -15.85 5.79
C PRO A 46 -8.00 -16.66 6.09
N LEU A 47 -8.11 -17.98 6.03
CA LEU A 47 -6.97 -18.88 6.19
C LEU A 47 -6.43 -19.40 4.85
N GLY A 48 -7.27 -19.34 3.79
CA GLY A 48 -7.02 -19.95 2.50
C GLY A 48 -7.75 -21.29 2.33
N GLN A 49 -7.60 -21.86 1.16
CA GLN A 49 -8.19 -23.16 0.78
C GLN A 49 -7.12 -24.24 0.67
N GLU A 50 -5.94 -23.88 0.19
CA GLU A 50 -4.81 -24.77 0.03
C GLU A 50 -4.02 -24.92 1.34
N GLN A 51 -3.49 -26.13 1.60
CA GLN A 51 -2.78 -26.42 2.85
C GLN A 51 -1.60 -25.46 3.12
N PRO A 52 -0.75 -25.08 2.12
CA PRO A 52 0.31 -24.11 2.36
C PRO A 52 -0.17 -22.73 2.81
N ALA A 53 -1.33 -22.28 2.30
CA ALA A 53 -1.93 -21.00 2.69
C ALA A 53 -2.47 -21.07 4.13
N ILE A 54 -3.12 -22.18 4.49
CA ILE A 54 -3.64 -22.42 5.83
C ILE A 54 -2.48 -22.47 6.83
N ASP A 55 -1.44 -23.24 6.57
CA ASP A 55 -0.28 -23.38 7.47
C ASP A 55 0.43 -22.04 7.69
N PHE A 56 0.61 -21.26 6.62
CA PHE A 56 1.20 -19.94 6.70
C PHE A 56 0.33 -18.99 7.55
N SER A 57 -0.99 -18.95 7.30
CA SER A 57 -1.93 -18.09 8.01
C SER A 57 -2.00 -18.46 9.51
N VAL A 58 -2.05 -19.74 9.84
CA VAL A 58 -2.05 -20.24 11.23
C VAL A 58 -0.74 -19.86 11.92
N ALA A 59 0.42 -20.05 11.28
CA ALA A 59 1.70 -19.67 11.85
C ALA A 59 1.78 -18.15 12.15
N MET A 60 1.24 -17.31 11.29
CA MET A 60 1.16 -15.87 11.54
C MET A 60 0.23 -15.52 12.71
N ILE A 61 -0.88 -16.25 12.86
CA ILE A 61 -1.82 -16.06 13.99
C ILE A 61 -1.16 -16.51 15.29
N ASP A 62 -0.60 -17.71 15.34
CA ASP A 62 -0.01 -18.32 16.54
C ASP A 62 1.21 -17.54 17.04
N SER A 63 1.99 -16.97 16.12
CA SER A 63 3.11 -16.08 16.48
C SER A 63 2.69 -14.69 16.96
N GLY A 64 1.42 -14.31 16.80
CA GLY A 64 0.92 -12.96 17.06
C GLY A 64 1.28 -11.94 15.97
N LEU A 65 2.02 -12.32 14.92
CA LEU A 65 2.41 -11.41 13.84
C LEU A 65 1.18 -10.90 13.08
N MET A 66 0.16 -11.75 12.89
CA MET A 66 -1.09 -11.37 12.23
C MET A 66 -1.74 -10.16 12.91
N THR A 67 -1.74 -10.09 14.24
CA THR A 67 -2.30 -8.95 15.00
C THR A 67 -1.62 -7.63 14.61
N TRP A 68 -0.29 -7.62 14.51
CA TRP A 68 0.44 -6.41 14.11
C TRP A 68 0.21 -6.04 12.65
N VAL A 69 0.10 -7.02 11.77
CA VAL A 69 -0.30 -6.78 10.37
C VAL A 69 -1.68 -6.13 10.32
N LYS A 70 -2.66 -6.63 11.05
CA LYS A 70 -4.01 -6.06 11.11
C LYS A 70 -4.05 -4.65 11.69
N VAL A 71 -3.25 -4.36 12.71
CA VAL A 71 -3.08 -2.99 13.21
C VAL A 71 -2.49 -2.07 12.15
N ALA A 72 -1.48 -2.52 11.42
CA ALA A 72 -0.89 -1.75 10.32
C ALA A 72 -1.90 -1.52 9.18
N GLU A 73 -2.71 -2.52 8.82
CA GLU A 73 -3.79 -2.40 7.83
C GLU A 73 -4.80 -1.31 8.23
N ILE A 74 -5.22 -1.28 9.50
CA ILE A 74 -6.13 -0.24 10.03
C ILE A 74 -5.51 1.14 9.89
N VAL A 75 -4.30 1.33 10.39
CA VAL A 75 -3.61 2.62 10.38
C VAL A 75 -3.40 3.11 8.94
N LEU A 76 -2.88 2.26 8.06
CA LEU A 76 -2.62 2.62 6.67
C LEU A 76 -3.92 2.83 5.89
N GLY A 77 -4.95 2.01 6.12
CA GLY A 77 -6.28 2.19 5.54
C GLY A 77 -6.90 3.53 5.92
N LEU A 78 -6.81 3.92 7.20
CA LEU A 78 -7.28 5.23 7.67
C LEU A 78 -6.51 6.40 7.03
N LEU A 79 -5.18 6.31 6.94
CA LEU A 79 -4.35 7.35 6.31
C LEU A 79 -4.71 7.50 4.82
N ILE A 80 -4.89 6.40 4.11
CA ILE A 80 -5.29 6.38 2.71
C ILE A 80 -6.69 6.99 2.56
N LEU A 81 -7.68 6.60 3.36
CA LEU A 81 -9.04 7.14 3.32
C LEU A 81 -9.07 8.64 3.64
N ALA A 82 -8.33 9.06 4.66
CA ALA A 82 -8.21 10.46 5.05
C ALA A 82 -7.39 11.31 4.07
N ASN A 83 -6.76 10.71 3.05
CA ASN A 83 -5.83 11.35 2.13
C ASN A 83 -4.70 12.10 2.87
N ARG A 84 -4.15 11.46 3.91
CA ARG A 84 -3.09 12.01 4.75
C ARG A 84 -1.83 11.18 4.62
N MET A 85 -0.69 11.86 4.61
CA MET A 85 0.63 11.23 4.49
C MET A 85 0.72 10.21 3.35
N MET A 86 0.04 10.49 2.23
CA MET A 86 -0.14 9.55 1.11
C MET A 86 1.16 8.93 0.58
N PRO A 87 2.27 9.68 0.41
CA PRO A 87 3.53 9.07 -0.01
C PRO A 87 4.01 8.00 0.96
N LEU A 88 3.93 8.27 2.26
CA LEU A 88 4.32 7.31 3.29
C LEU A 88 3.37 6.11 3.33
N ALA A 89 2.05 6.36 3.37
CA ALA A 89 1.05 5.29 3.48
C ALA A 89 1.10 4.33 2.27
N ALA A 90 1.19 4.87 1.05
CA ALA A 90 1.25 4.07 -0.16
C ALA A 90 2.58 3.27 -0.30
N ALA A 91 3.67 3.77 0.27
CA ALA A 91 4.94 3.03 0.32
C ALA A 91 4.96 2.00 1.46
N ALA A 92 4.46 2.37 2.65
CA ALA A 92 4.48 1.49 3.82
C ALA A 92 3.59 0.24 3.66
N ILE A 93 2.59 0.30 2.79
CA ILE A 93 1.73 -0.85 2.50
C ILE A 93 2.39 -1.88 1.56
N ILE A 94 3.48 -1.53 0.84
CA ILE A 94 4.15 -2.40 -0.12
C ILE A 94 4.61 -3.73 0.50
N PRO A 95 5.31 -3.76 1.65
CA PRO A 95 5.73 -5.03 2.24
C PRO A 95 4.55 -5.93 2.62
N ILE A 96 3.44 -5.37 3.08
CA ILE A 96 2.22 -6.14 3.37
C ILE A 96 1.62 -6.68 2.07
N ASN A 97 1.51 -5.82 1.04
CA ASN A 97 1.05 -6.22 -0.28
C ASN A 97 1.91 -7.34 -0.88
N PHE A 98 3.22 -7.30 -0.69
CA PHE A 98 4.11 -8.35 -1.18
C PHE A 98 3.75 -9.71 -0.59
N VAL A 99 3.50 -9.78 0.72
CA VAL A 99 3.06 -11.01 1.39
C VAL A 99 1.70 -11.47 0.87
N ILE A 100 0.74 -10.54 0.69
CA ILE A 100 -0.59 -10.85 0.16
C ILE A 100 -0.51 -11.35 -1.28
N ILE A 101 0.31 -10.73 -2.12
CA ILE A 101 0.53 -11.15 -3.51
C ILE A 101 1.13 -12.57 -3.53
N TYR A 102 2.16 -12.81 -2.72
CA TYR A 102 2.77 -14.13 -2.59
C TYR A 102 1.75 -15.18 -2.13
N TRP A 103 0.94 -14.84 -1.12
CA TRP A 103 -0.11 -15.71 -0.61
C TRP A 103 -1.13 -16.05 -1.70
N ASN A 104 -1.61 -15.06 -2.46
CA ASN A 104 -2.64 -15.24 -3.49
C ASN A 104 -2.14 -15.94 -4.77
N PHE A 105 -0.85 -15.82 -5.11
CA PHE A 105 -0.32 -16.40 -6.36
C PHE A 105 0.45 -17.69 -6.17
N VAL A 106 0.92 -17.98 -4.95
CA VAL A 106 1.83 -19.09 -4.70
C VAL A 106 1.32 -20.06 -3.63
N LEU A 107 0.65 -19.56 -2.59
CA LEU A 107 0.21 -20.40 -1.47
C LEU A 107 -1.25 -20.84 -1.60
N ASP A 108 -2.12 -20.02 -2.16
CA ASP A 108 -3.55 -20.28 -2.29
C ASP A 108 -3.97 -20.04 -3.74
N GLU A 109 -3.76 -21.04 -4.59
CA GLU A 109 -3.98 -20.93 -6.02
C GLU A 109 -5.46 -21.00 -6.38
N GLY A 110 -5.94 -19.99 -7.12
CA GLY A 110 -7.31 -19.97 -7.61
C GLY A 110 -7.62 -18.68 -8.40
N ILE A 111 -8.70 -18.69 -9.17
CA ILE A 111 -9.06 -17.51 -9.99
C ILE A 111 -9.45 -16.32 -9.11
N VAL A 112 -10.04 -16.59 -7.95
CA VAL A 112 -10.44 -15.57 -6.98
C VAL A 112 -9.21 -14.94 -6.35
N GLU A 113 -8.28 -15.77 -5.87
CA GLU A 113 -7.01 -15.39 -5.26
C GLU A 113 -6.15 -14.59 -6.24
N TRP A 114 -6.00 -15.05 -7.46
CA TRP A 114 -5.26 -14.33 -8.52
C TRP A 114 -5.90 -12.98 -8.85
N THR A 115 -7.24 -12.90 -8.82
CA THR A 115 -7.95 -11.62 -9.02
C THR A 115 -7.65 -10.66 -7.88
N PHE A 116 -7.71 -11.09 -6.62
CA PHE A 116 -7.38 -10.24 -5.47
C PHE A 116 -5.92 -9.80 -5.47
N GLY A 117 -4.99 -10.72 -5.75
CA GLY A 117 -3.57 -10.40 -5.90
C GLY A 117 -3.32 -9.36 -7.00
N GLY A 118 -3.95 -9.54 -8.16
CA GLY A 118 -3.88 -8.60 -9.27
C GLY A 118 -4.45 -7.23 -8.97
N LEU A 119 -5.62 -7.17 -8.30
CA LEU A 119 -6.23 -5.90 -7.86
C LEU A 119 -5.36 -5.18 -6.82
N THR A 120 -4.71 -5.93 -5.91
CA THR A 120 -3.79 -5.37 -4.92
C THR A 120 -2.63 -4.66 -5.61
N ILE A 121 -2.02 -5.28 -6.64
CA ILE A 121 -0.95 -4.67 -7.45
C ILE A 121 -1.47 -3.40 -8.14
N LEU A 122 -2.60 -3.51 -8.82
CA LEU A 122 -3.18 -2.42 -9.61
C LEU A 122 -3.49 -1.19 -8.75
N PHE A 123 -4.22 -1.37 -7.67
CA PHE A 123 -4.60 -0.25 -6.79
C PHE A 123 -3.37 0.39 -6.12
N ASN A 124 -2.40 -0.41 -5.68
CA ASN A 124 -1.19 0.13 -5.09
C ASN A 124 -0.38 0.95 -6.12
N ALA A 125 -0.27 0.46 -7.37
CA ALA A 125 0.39 1.20 -8.45
C ALA A 125 -0.32 2.53 -8.76
N ILE A 126 -1.67 2.53 -8.83
CA ILE A 126 -2.47 3.74 -9.05
C ILE A 126 -2.24 4.76 -7.92
N LEU A 127 -2.14 4.29 -6.67
CA LEU A 127 -1.91 5.18 -5.52
C LEU A 127 -0.47 5.70 -5.45
N LEU A 128 0.53 4.92 -5.86
CA LEU A 128 1.93 5.33 -5.86
C LEU A 128 2.26 6.34 -6.97
N TRP A 129 1.66 6.19 -8.14
CA TRP A 129 2.03 6.93 -9.34
C TRP A 129 2.00 8.46 -9.20
N PRO A 130 0.96 9.09 -8.64
CA PRO A 130 0.92 10.54 -8.46
C PRO A 130 2.02 11.07 -7.51
N TRP A 131 2.51 10.22 -6.61
CA TRP A 131 3.48 10.56 -5.59
C TRP A 131 4.91 10.16 -5.95
N ARG A 132 5.18 9.68 -7.17
CA ARG A 132 6.48 9.18 -7.63
C ARG A 132 7.64 10.15 -7.39
N ARG A 133 7.41 11.46 -7.44
CA ARG A 133 8.42 12.49 -7.19
C ARG A 133 9.00 12.42 -5.78
N TYR A 134 8.25 11.91 -4.81
CA TYR A 134 8.71 11.75 -3.43
C TYR A 134 9.60 10.52 -3.26
N TYR A 135 9.56 9.58 -4.20
CA TYR A 135 10.33 8.34 -4.16
C TYR A 135 11.61 8.42 -4.99
N TRP A 136 11.68 9.29 -6.01
CA TRP A 136 12.88 9.47 -6.83
C TRP A 136 14.13 9.73 -6.01
N PRO A 137 14.13 10.60 -4.98
CA PRO A 137 15.32 10.84 -4.16
C PRO A 137 15.81 9.62 -3.40
N LEU A 138 14.93 8.66 -3.09
CA LEU A 138 15.27 7.42 -2.40
C LEU A 138 16.06 6.46 -3.29
N LEU A 139 16.00 6.64 -4.61
CA LEU A 139 16.71 5.84 -5.59
C LEU A 139 18.09 6.44 -5.95
N ALA A 140 18.52 7.48 -5.26
CA ALA A 140 19.82 8.10 -5.49
C ALA A 140 20.95 7.11 -5.18
N TRP A 141 21.79 6.81 -6.19
CA TRP A 141 22.93 5.89 -6.05
C TRP A 141 23.99 6.40 -5.05
N ARG A 142 24.10 7.72 -4.91
CA ARG A 142 25.03 8.38 -3.98
C ARG A 142 24.28 9.49 -3.26
N GLY A 143 24.00 9.29 -1.98
CA GLY A 143 23.51 10.31 -1.07
C GLY A 143 24.59 10.76 -0.10
N ARG A 144 24.43 11.95 0.46
CA ARG A 144 25.19 12.42 1.62
C ARG A 144 24.23 12.54 2.79
N PRO A 145 24.53 11.91 3.94
CA PRO A 145 23.68 12.09 5.12
C PRO A 145 23.78 13.56 5.59
N ASP A 146 22.64 14.13 5.91
CA ASP A 146 22.55 15.44 6.54
C ASP A 146 22.53 15.26 8.07
N PHE A 147 23.57 15.76 8.73
CA PHE A 147 23.68 15.74 10.19
C PHE A 147 23.18 17.05 10.83
N SER A 148 22.55 17.93 10.07
CA SER A 148 21.98 19.16 10.61
C SER A 148 20.78 18.85 11.50
N THR A 149 20.60 19.64 12.56
CA THR A 149 19.44 19.52 13.46
C THR A 149 18.16 20.08 12.85
N LYS A 150 18.26 20.75 11.71
CA LYS A 150 17.14 21.27 10.93
C LYS A 150 17.15 20.57 9.57
N PRO A 151 16.41 19.47 9.38
CA PRO A 151 16.28 18.87 8.05
C PRO A 151 15.68 19.92 7.11
N GLY A 152 16.45 20.28 6.08
CA GLY A 152 15.99 21.19 5.04
C GLY A 152 14.86 20.52 4.28
N ILE A 153 13.62 20.83 4.61
CA ILE A 153 12.49 20.60 3.71
C ILE A 153 12.69 21.65 2.63
N GLN A 154 13.28 21.26 1.51
CA GLN A 154 13.30 22.10 0.32
C GLN A 154 11.87 22.12 -0.21
N ASP A 155 11.23 23.28 -0.08
CA ASP A 155 9.92 23.61 -0.65
C ASP A 155 9.95 23.54 -2.18
#